data_0fd58ff637100cbb7c1c427159beb449
#
_entry.id   0fd58ff637100cbb7c1c427159beb449
#
_cell.length_a   1.000
_cell.length_b   1.000
_cell.length_c   1.000
_cell.angle_alpha   90.00
_cell.angle_beta   90.00
_cell.angle_gamma   90.00
#
_symmetry.space_group_name_H-M   'P 1'
#
loop_
_entity.id
_entity.type
_entity.pdbx_description
1 polymer ?
#
loop_
_entity_poly.entity_id
_entity_poly.type
_entity_poly.pdbx_seq_one_letter_code
_entity_poly.pdbx_strand_id
1 'polypeptide(L)'
;KDLIRLCEKHNDCIFLSFTNATLIDEDFANDMLRVGNFVPAISLEGFETATDGRRGNGVYQKVIKAINLLREKKLVFGISACYTSANFESITSEAFYDSLIDLGAYFIWYFHYMPVGNDAAADLLPTPEQRIKMYDSVRRFRATKSLFTMDFQNDAEYVGGCIAGGRRYLHINANGDVDPCVFIHFSNANIKECTLLEALKSPIFMEYHKGQPFNKNMLRPCPMLENPELLRKMVERAGAKSTDLQSPETAEHLCAKCDHYAEVWKKQADELWSESQAKKAAKKAKIAYTGIEGTASLAKETVPANENQAFTH
;
A
#
# COMPACT_ATOMS: atom_id res chain seq x y z
N LYS A 1 -19.73 -4.69 16.80
CA LYS A 1 -21.15 -4.44 16.43
C LYS A 1 -21.33 -3.10 15.71
N ASP A 2 -20.68 -2.01 16.15
CA ASP A 2 -20.82 -0.69 15.54
C ASP A 2 -20.28 -0.62 14.11
N LEU A 3 -19.15 -1.29 13.84
CA LEU A 3 -18.59 -1.42 12.51
C LEU A 3 -19.55 -2.12 11.53
N ILE A 4 -20.20 -3.19 11.96
CA ILE A 4 -21.20 -3.91 11.15
C ILE A 4 -22.43 -3.02 10.85
N ARG A 5 -22.92 -2.26 11.84
CA ARG A 5 -24.00 -1.29 11.61
C ARG A 5 -23.59 -0.20 10.62
N LEU A 6 -22.32 0.23 10.63
CA LEU A 6 -21.81 1.17 9.64
C LEU A 6 -21.82 0.56 8.23
N CYS A 7 -21.37 -0.69 8.10
CA CYS A 7 -21.41 -1.43 6.83
C CYS A 7 -22.85 -1.57 6.28
N GLU A 8 -23.81 -1.90 7.15
CA GLU A 8 -25.23 -1.98 6.77
C GLU A 8 -25.80 -0.64 6.26
N LYS A 9 -25.44 0.45 6.95
CA LYS A 9 -25.91 1.78 6.60
C LYS A 9 -25.32 2.31 5.29
N HIS A 10 -24.10 1.87 4.94
CA HIS A 10 -23.33 2.35 3.79
C HIS A 10 -22.96 1.18 2.88
N ASN A 11 -23.95 0.53 2.30
CA ASN A 11 -23.79 -0.63 1.43
C ASN A 11 -23.22 -0.28 0.04
N ASP A 12 -23.11 0.98 -0.28
CA ASP A 12 -22.44 1.57 -1.44
C ASP A 12 -20.91 1.73 -1.25
N CYS A 13 -20.39 1.46 -0.04
CA CYS A 13 -18.99 1.55 0.30
C CYS A 13 -18.41 0.16 0.59
N ILE A 14 -17.11 -0.03 0.31
CA ILE A 14 -16.32 -1.18 0.79
C ILE A 14 -15.53 -0.75 2.02
N PHE A 15 -15.65 -1.53 3.09
CA PHE A 15 -14.91 -1.32 4.33
C PHE A 15 -13.73 -2.28 4.40
N LEU A 16 -12.54 -1.80 4.02
CA LEU A 16 -11.30 -2.53 4.20
C LEU A 16 -10.75 -2.26 5.61
N SER A 17 -10.61 -3.31 6.42
CA SER A 17 -10.14 -3.18 7.80
C SER A 17 -8.81 -3.91 8.01
N PHE A 18 -7.77 -3.18 8.42
CA PHE A 18 -6.53 -3.78 8.90
C PHE A 18 -6.73 -4.33 10.30
N THR A 19 -6.52 -5.62 10.50
CA THR A 19 -6.84 -6.31 11.75
C THR A 19 -5.83 -7.39 12.09
N ASN A 20 -5.62 -7.64 13.39
CA ASN A 20 -4.87 -8.81 13.86
C ASN A 20 -5.73 -10.10 13.83
N ALA A 21 -7.00 -10.02 13.46
CA ALA A 21 -7.95 -11.10 13.31
C ALA A 21 -8.23 -11.95 14.58
N THR A 22 -7.62 -11.65 15.71
CA THR A 22 -7.70 -12.49 16.93
C THR A 22 -9.09 -12.55 17.55
N LEU A 23 -9.99 -11.64 17.16
CA LEU A 23 -11.38 -11.54 17.63
C LEU A 23 -12.41 -11.93 16.54
N ILE A 24 -11.96 -12.42 15.39
CA ILE A 24 -12.88 -12.93 14.36
C ILE A 24 -13.37 -14.30 14.80
N ASP A 25 -14.63 -14.35 15.20
CA ASP A 25 -15.36 -15.54 15.59
C ASP A 25 -16.50 -15.88 14.60
N GLU A 26 -17.23 -16.93 14.88
CA GLU A 26 -18.33 -17.41 14.04
C GLU A 26 -19.43 -16.35 13.85
N ASP A 27 -19.79 -15.64 14.92
CA ASP A 27 -20.84 -14.61 14.89
C ASP A 27 -20.41 -13.43 14.04
N PHE A 28 -19.16 -12.96 14.18
CA PHE A 28 -18.64 -11.88 13.36
C PHE A 28 -18.50 -12.28 11.90
N ALA A 29 -18.08 -13.52 11.61
CA ALA A 29 -17.98 -14.02 10.25
C ALA A 29 -19.39 -14.16 9.59
N ASN A 30 -20.43 -14.52 10.34
CA ASN A 30 -21.81 -14.52 9.87
C ASN A 30 -22.31 -13.08 9.60
N ASP A 31 -21.97 -12.13 10.46
CA ASP A 31 -22.25 -10.73 10.22
C ASP A 31 -21.56 -10.19 8.95
N MET A 32 -20.29 -10.58 8.71
CA MET A 32 -19.57 -10.22 7.46
C MET A 32 -20.29 -10.76 6.22
N LEU A 33 -20.76 -12.02 6.25
CA LEU A 33 -21.56 -12.59 5.17
C LEU A 33 -22.83 -11.80 4.89
N ARG A 34 -23.51 -11.38 5.94
CA ARG A 34 -24.79 -10.66 5.87
C ARG A 34 -24.60 -9.27 5.27
N VAL A 35 -23.58 -8.52 5.65
CA VAL A 35 -23.34 -7.17 5.13
C VAL A 35 -22.69 -7.16 3.75
N GLY A 36 -21.80 -8.11 3.46
CA GLY A 36 -21.20 -8.33 2.15
C GLY A 36 -20.16 -7.29 1.68
N ASN A 37 -19.96 -6.22 2.44
CA ASN A 37 -19.08 -5.10 2.08
C ASN A 37 -17.94 -4.85 3.08
N PHE A 38 -17.67 -5.79 3.99
CA PHE A 38 -16.54 -5.76 4.91
C PHE A 38 -15.45 -6.72 4.46
N VAL A 39 -14.24 -6.22 4.27
CA VAL A 39 -13.08 -6.99 3.81
C VAL A 39 -11.93 -6.85 4.81
N PRO A 40 -11.52 -7.88 5.54
CA PRO A 40 -10.36 -7.80 6.42
C PRO A 40 -9.06 -7.96 5.64
N ALA A 41 -8.09 -7.07 5.92
CA ALA A 41 -6.68 -7.23 5.61
C ALA A 41 -5.97 -7.70 6.89
N ILE A 42 -5.68 -8.98 6.96
CA ILE A 42 -5.23 -9.65 8.16
C ILE A 42 -3.73 -9.49 8.32
N SER A 43 -3.32 -9.02 9.48
CA SER A 43 -1.91 -8.81 9.80
C SER A 43 -1.17 -10.14 9.98
N LEU A 44 -0.20 -10.41 9.10
CA LEU A 44 0.65 -11.59 9.13
C LEU A 44 2.06 -11.22 8.65
N GLU A 45 3.09 -11.54 9.46
CA GLU A 45 4.45 -11.03 9.26
C GLU A 45 5.43 -12.09 8.73
N GLY A 46 4.91 -13.14 8.12
CA GLY A 46 5.63 -14.35 7.72
C GLY A 46 5.08 -15.59 8.44
N PHE A 47 5.87 -16.65 8.54
CA PHE A 47 5.53 -17.83 9.32
C PHE A 47 5.51 -17.57 10.83
N GLU A 48 5.15 -18.57 11.61
CA GLU A 48 4.89 -18.48 13.05
C GLU A 48 5.98 -17.72 13.82
N THR A 49 7.25 -18.09 13.64
CA THR A 49 8.36 -17.44 14.33
C THR A 49 8.43 -15.94 14.04
N ALA A 50 8.24 -15.51 12.80
CA ALA A 50 8.29 -14.11 12.41
C ALA A 50 7.05 -13.35 12.89
N THR A 51 5.88 -13.96 12.81
CA THR A 51 4.62 -13.35 13.26
C THR A 51 4.57 -13.24 14.78
N ASP A 52 4.87 -14.31 15.50
CA ASP A 52 4.85 -14.31 16.96
C ASP A 52 5.96 -13.44 17.55
N GLY A 53 7.12 -13.40 16.93
CA GLY A 53 8.22 -12.53 17.34
C GLY A 53 7.85 -11.03 17.34
N ARG A 54 6.97 -10.60 16.45
CA ARG A 54 6.51 -9.21 16.38
C ARG A 54 5.22 -8.95 17.16
N ARG A 55 4.30 -9.94 17.18
CA ARG A 55 2.93 -9.74 17.65
C ARG A 55 2.61 -10.43 18.98
N GLY A 56 3.56 -11.22 19.48
CA GLY A 56 3.41 -11.99 20.71
C GLY A 56 3.09 -13.46 20.45
N ASN A 57 3.52 -14.30 21.38
CA ASN A 57 3.41 -15.75 21.29
C ASN A 57 1.96 -16.24 21.09
N GLY A 58 1.76 -17.15 20.16
CA GLY A 58 0.48 -17.78 19.85
C GLY A 58 -0.48 -16.91 19.04
N VAL A 59 -0.06 -15.73 18.59
CA VAL A 59 -0.88 -14.88 17.70
C VAL A 59 -1.00 -15.52 16.33
N TYR A 60 0.07 -16.12 15.80
CA TYR A 60 0.02 -16.83 14.52
C TYR A 60 -1.10 -17.87 14.47
N GLN A 61 -1.19 -18.74 15.48
CA GLN A 61 -2.20 -19.80 15.54
C GLN A 61 -3.63 -19.23 15.59
N LYS A 62 -3.83 -18.12 16.31
CA LYS A 62 -5.14 -17.42 16.35
C LYS A 62 -5.50 -16.84 14.98
N VAL A 63 -4.53 -16.27 14.28
CA VAL A 63 -4.69 -15.74 12.92
C VAL A 63 -5.05 -16.84 11.94
N ILE A 64 -4.33 -17.96 11.95
CA ILE A 64 -4.61 -19.11 11.07
C ILE A 64 -6.01 -19.68 11.34
N LYS A 65 -6.43 -19.75 12.60
CA LYS A 65 -7.80 -20.16 12.95
C LYS A 65 -8.86 -19.24 12.34
N ALA A 66 -8.66 -17.93 12.45
CA ALA A 66 -9.57 -16.94 11.86
C ALA A 66 -9.59 -17.05 10.32
N ILE A 67 -8.43 -17.18 9.67
CA ILE A 67 -8.33 -17.36 8.22
C ILE A 67 -9.09 -18.63 7.76
N ASN A 68 -8.92 -19.74 8.44
CA ASN A 68 -9.64 -20.97 8.12
C ASN A 68 -11.16 -20.79 8.21
N LEU A 69 -11.65 -20.11 9.23
CA LEU A 69 -13.07 -19.78 9.38
C LEU A 69 -13.58 -18.92 8.21
N LEU A 70 -12.84 -17.88 7.82
CA LEU A 70 -13.20 -17.02 6.70
C LEU A 70 -13.21 -17.79 5.38
N ARG A 71 -12.22 -18.67 5.16
CA ARG A 71 -12.14 -19.55 3.99
C ARG A 71 -13.32 -20.53 3.91
N GLU A 72 -13.67 -21.19 5.01
CA GLU A 72 -14.82 -22.12 5.10
C GLU A 72 -16.13 -21.41 4.74
N LYS A 73 -16.28 -20.16 5.16
CA LYS A 73 -17.45 -19.32 4.82
C LYS A 73 -17.34 -18.64 3.45
N LYS A 74 -16.27 -18.87 2.69
CA LYS A 74 -16.01 -18.25 1.38
C LYS A 74 -16.01 -16.71 1.43
N LEU A 75 -15.59 -16.14 2.53
CA LEU A 75 -15.45 -14.70 2.71
C LEU A 75 -14.18 -14.17 2.04
N VAL A 76 -14.28 -13.00 1.43
CA VAL A 76 -13.12 -12.31 0.85
C VAL A 76 -12.26 -11.74 1.96
N PHE A 77 -10.98 -12.06 1.94
CA PHE A 77 -9.97 -11.48 2.84
C PHE A 77 -8.62 -11.36 2.13
N GLY A 78 -7.76 -10.54 2.68
CA GLY A 78 -6.37 -10.43 2.27
C GLY A 78 -5.41 -10.37 3.45
N ILE A 79 -4.14 -10.25 3.14
CA ILE A 79 -3.05 -10.18 4.12
C ILE A 79 -2.46 -8.78 4.09
N SER A 80 -2.18 -8.24 5.27
CA SER A 80 -1.38 -7.04 5.48
C SER A 80 -0.06 -7.44 6.12
N ALA A 81 1.04 -7.19 5.44
CA ALA A 81 2.35 -7.62 5.86
C ALA A 81 3.32 -6.44 5.91
N CYS A 82 3.88 -6.17 7.09
CA CYS A 82 4.92 -5.16 7.25
C CYS A 82 6.29 -5.82 7.17
N TYR A 83 7.06 -5.56 6.11
CA TYR A 83 8.41 -6.08 6.02
C TYR A 83 9.43 -5.20 6.72
N THR A 84 10.29 -5.86 7.47
CA THR A 84 11.38 -5.29 8.27
C THR A 84 12.69 -5.99 7.94
N SER A 85 13.82 -5.46 8.42
CA SER A 85 15.09 -6.16 8.35
C SER A 85 15.06 -7.56 9.00
N ALA A 86 14.25 -7.74 10.04
CA ALA A 86 14.18 -8.96 10.84
C ALA A 86 13.31 -10.09 10.24
N ASN A 87 12.20 -9.76 9.55
CA ASN A 87 11.28 -10.78 9.02
C ASN A 87 11.42 -10.99 7.51
N PHE A 88 12.33 -10.28 6.88
CA PHE A 88 12.48 -10.19 5.43
C PHE A 88 12.54 -11.56 4.75
N GLU A 89 13.39 -12.49 5.23
CA GLU A 89 13.56 -13.81 4.61
C GLU A 89 12.26 -14.63 4.65
N SER A 90 11.51 -14.57 5.75
CA SER A 90 10.23 -15.27 5.86
C SER A 90 9.19 -14.71 4.88
N ILE A 91 9.02 -13.40 4.88
CA ILE A 91 7.93 -12.72 4.17
C ILE A 91 8.13 -12.68 2.63
N THR A 92 9.37 -12.80 2.16
CA THR A 92 9.71 -12.83 0.73
C THR A 92 9.92 -14.24 0.19
N SER A 93 9.79 -15.27 1.03
CA SER A 93 9.95 -16.66 0.60
C SER A 93 8.79 -17.09 -0.29
N GLU A 94 9.10 -17.89 -1.31
CA GLU A 94 8.08 -18.47 -2.18
C GLU A 94 7.12 -19.39 -1.40
N ALA A 95 7.65 -20.12 -0.44
CA ALA A 95 6.87 -21.00 0.44
C ALA A 95 5.82 -20.23 1.26
N PHE A 96 6.18 -19.04 1.79
CA PHE A 96 5.20 -18.21 2.47
C PHE A 96 4.12 -17.72 1.51
N TYR A 97 4.51 -17.28 0.33
CA TYR A 97 3.58 -16.79 -0.67
C TYR A 97 2.60 -17.89 -1.13
N ASP A 98 3.10 -19.10 -1.39
CA ASP A 98 2.26 -20.25 -1.74
C ASP A 98 1.31 -20.63 -0.59
N SER A 99 1.77 -20.56 0.65
CA SER A 99 0.92 -20.80 1.81
C SER A 99 -0.27 -19.84 1.90
N LEU A 100 -0.12 -18.57 1.49
CA LEU A 100 -1.22 -17.61 1.46
C LEU A 100 -2.27 -17.96 0.40
N ILE A 101 -1.83 -18.47 -0.75
CA ILE A 101 -2.73 -18.97 -1.80
C ILE A 101 -3.51 -20.18 -1.29
N ASP A 102 -2.83 -21.13 -0.66
CA ASP A 102 -3.43 -22.34 -0.08
C ASP A 102 -4.43 -22.01 1.04
N LEU A 103 -4.15 -20.95 1.81
CA LEU A 103 -5.07 -20.42 2.82
C LEU A 103 -6.28 -19.69 2.20
N GLY A 104 -6.26 -19.39 0.90
CA GLY A 104 -7.37 -18.76 0.20
C GLY A 104 -7.39 -17.22 0.28
N ALA A 105 -6.26 -16.59 0.54
CA ALA A 105 -6.14 -15.14 0.49
C ALA A 105 -6.32 -14.62 -0.94
N TYR A 106 -7.06 -13.52 -1.11
CA TYR A 106 -7.28 -12.88 -2.41
C TYR A 106 -6.21 -11.86 -2.76
N PHE A 107 -5.61 -11.24 -1.75
CA PHE A 107 -4.53 -10.26 -1.92
C PHE A 107 -3.56 -10.27 -0.77
N ILE A 108 -2.35 -9.79 -1.05
CA ILE A 108 -1.38 -9.37 -0.03
C ILE A 108 -0.96 -7.93 -0.27
N TRP A 109 -0.94 -7.15 0.81
CA TRP A 109 -0.47 -5.78 0.81
C TRP A 109 0.77 -5.66 1.67
N TYR A 110 1.91 -5.46 1.03
CA TYR A 110 3.18 -5.24 1.69
C TYR A 110 3.36 -3.77 2.05
N PHE A 111 3.75 -3.54 3.28
CA PHE A 111 4.15 -2.24 3.81
C PHE A 111 5.60 -2.28 4.24
N HIS A 112 6.39 -1.33 3.75
CA HIS A 112 7.71 -1.07 4.29
C HIS A 112 7.58 -0.60 5.74
N TYR A 113 8.44 -1.08 6.63
CA TYR A 113 8.47 -0.56 8.00
C TYR A 113 8.75 0.95 7.99
N MET A 114 7.98 1.68 8.76
CA MET A 114 8.10 3.13 8.93
C MET A 114 8.43 3.44 10.39
N PRO A 115 9.54 4.14 10.69
CA PRO A 115 9.99 4.37 12.06
C PRO A 115 9.25 5.55 12.69
N VAL A 116 7.92 5.42 12.86
CA VAL A 116 7.04 6.45 13.43
C VAL A 116 6.92 6.28 14.94
N GLY A 117 6.96 7.39 15.66
CA GLY A 117 6.92 7.44 17.12
C GLY A 117 8.30 7.58 17.77
N ASN A 118 8.35 8.19 18.95
CA ASN A 118 9.61 8.50 19.64
C ASN A 118 10.49 7.27 19.93
N ASP A 119 9.85 6.12 20.20
CA ASP A 119 10.54 4.86 20.56
C ASP A 119 10.67 3.90 19.36
N ALA A 120 10.48 4.37 18.13
CA ALA A 120 10.55 3.52 16.94
C ALA A 120 11.98 2.99 16.71
N ALA A 121 12.08 1.69 16.49
CA ALA A 121 13.33 0.99 16.26
C ALA A 121 13.82 1.19 14.82
N ALA A 122 14.72 2.15 14.58
CA ALA A 122 15.22 2.47 13.25
C ALA A 122 16.03 1.30 12.60
N ASP A 123 16.59 0.39 13.38
CA ASP A 123 17.29 -0.82 12.95
C ASP A 123 16.37 -1.88 12.30
N LEU A 124 15.06 -1.73 12.45
CA LEU A 124 14.07 -2.54 11.73
C LEU A 124 13.84 -2.08 10.29
N LEU A 125 14.39 -0.95 9.86
CA LEU A 125 14.37 -0.56 8.46
C LEU A 125 15.05 -1.63 7.60
N PRO A 126 14.43 -2.12 6.52
CA PRO A 126 15.09 -3.03 5.59
C PRO A 126 16.33 -2.39 4.99
N THR A 127 17.37 -3.19 4.75
CA THR A 127 18.53 -2.68 4.00
C THR A 127 18.17 -2.37 2.54
N PRO A 128 18.95 -1.56 1.84
CA PRO A 128 18.74 -1.33 0.41
C PRO A 128 18.72 -2.63 -0.42
N GLU A 129 19.57 -3.61 -0.10
CA GLU A 129 19.62 -4.92 -0.77
C GLU A 129 18.32 -5.71 -0.52
N GLN A 130 17.83 -5.71 0.72
CA GLN A 130 16.55 -6.32 1.06
C GLN A 130 15.41 -5.64 0.29
N ARG A 131 15.42 -4.33 0.16
CA ARG A 131 14.39 -3.60 -0.60
C ARG A 131 14.43 -3.89 -2.10
N ILE A 132 15.61 -4.02 -2.71
CA ILE A 132 15.78 -4.48 -4.11
C ILE A 132 15.19 -5.88 -4.28
N LYS A 133 15.55 -6.80 -3.38
CA LYS A 133 15.07 -8.18 -3.42
C LYS A 133 13.53 -8.24 -3.24
N MET A 134 12.94 -7.36 -2.40
CA MET A 134 11.49 -7.21 -2.28
C MET A 134 10.86 -6.75 -3.59
N TYR A 135 11.42 -5.69 -4.20
CA TYR A 135 10.99 -5.18 -5.50
C TYR A 135 10.97 -6.28 -6.58
N ASP A 136 12.02 -7.08 -6.68
CA ASP A 136 12.11 -8.16 -7.66
C ASP A 136 11.15 -9.32 -7.33
N SER A 137 11.05 -9.71 -6.05
CA SER A 137 10.17 -10.79 -5.59
C SER A 137 8.70 -10.49 -5.88
N VAL A 138 8.24 -9.28 -5.56
CA VAL A 138 6.85 -8.86 -5.82
C VAL A 138 6.53 -8.90 -7.32
N ARG A 139 7.44 -8.42 -8.17
CA ARG A 139 7.24 -8.46 -9.63
C ARG A 139 7.23 -9.88 -10.18
N ARG A 140 8.11 -10.75 -9.69
CA ARG A 140 8.12 -12.16 -10.03
C ARG A 140 6.82 -12.85 -9.60
N PHE A 141 6.37 -12.65 -8.37
CA PHE A 141 5.14 -13.26 -7.88
C PHE A 141 3.90 -12.78 -8.64
N ARG A 142 3.79 -11.51 -8.96
CA ARG A 142 2.71 -10.99 -9.83
C ARG A 142 2.66 -11.66 -11.19
N ALA A 143 3.79 -12.07 -11.73
CA ALA A 143 3.87 -12.72 -13.03
C ALA A 143 3.60 -14.23 -12.98
N THR A 144 3.75 -14.88 -11.82
CA THR A 144 3.79 -16.35 -11.71
C THR A 144 2.77 -16.94 -10.74
N LYS A 145 2.13 -16.15 -9.89
CA LYS A 145 1.25 -16.62 -8.82
C LYS A 145 -0.14 -15.97 -8.89
N SER A 146 -1.16 -16.69 -8.45
CA SER A 146 -2.56 -16.27 -8.48
C SER A 146 -3.00 -15.50 -7.22
N LEU A 147 -2.17 -14.57 -6.73
CA LEU A 147 -2.45 -13.72 -5.58
C LEU A 147 -2.22 -12.25 -5.97
N PHE A 148 -3.25 -11.41 -5.81
CA PHE A 148 -3.10 -9.98 -6.07
C PHE A 148 -2.14 -9.35 -5.06
N THR A 149 -1.02 -8.85 -5.54
CA THR A 149 0.08 -8.35 -4.69
C THR A 149 0.27 -6.86 -4.86
N MET A 150 0.30 -6.15 -3.76
CA MET A 150 0.60 -4.72 -3.69
C MET A 150 1.82 -4.48 -2.82
N ASP A 151 2.71 -3.58 -3.25
CA ASP A 151 3.85 -3.11 -2.47
C ASP A 151 3.78 -1.59 -2.34
N PHE A 152 3.37 -1.13 -1.19
CA PHE A 152 3.02 0.28 -0.97
C PHE A 152 4.14 1.25 -1.35
N GLN A 153 5.41 0.89 -1.07
CA GLN A 153 6.55 1.77 -1.34
C GLN A 153 7.13 1.62 -2.74
N ASN A 154 7.12 0.41 -3.31
CA ASN A 154 7.78 0.15 -4.59
C ASN A 154 6.82 0.22 -5.80
N ASP A 155 5.53 0.46 -5.56
CA ASP A 155 4.49 0.56 -6.60
C ASP A 155 4.14 2.00 -7.01
N ALA A 156 4.86 2.99 -6.50
CA ALA A 156 4.54 4.39 -6.77
C ALA A 156 4.54 4.75 -8.27
N GLU A 157 5.28 4.02 -9.10
CA GLU A 157 5.28 4.21 -10.56
C GLU A 157 3.91 3.95 -11.21
N TYR A 158 3.13 3.01 -10.67
CA TYR A 158 1.80 2.67 -11.21
C TYR A 158 0.72 3.69 -10.81
N VAL A 159 1.00 4.49 -9.79
CA VAL A 159 0.08 5.49 -9.26
C VAL A 159 0.59 6.92 -9.41
N GLY A 160 1.76 7.11 -10.03
CA GLY A 160 2.36 8.41 -10.30
C GLY A 160 2.94 9.11 -9.06
N GLY A 161 3.54 8.38 -8.15
CA GLY A 161 4.18 8.89 -6.92
C GLY A 161 3.37 8.64 -5.66
N CYS A 162 3.69 9.36 -4.58
CA CYS A 162 3.00 9.26 -3.31
C CYS A 162 1.49 9.53 -3.45
N ILE A 163 0.64 8.70 -2.86
CA ILE A 163 -0.82 8.83 -2.91
C ILE A 163 -1.41 9.68 -1.78
N ALA A 164 -0.61 10.03 -0.78
CA ALA A 164 -1.02 10.75 0.43
C ALA A 164 -1.35 12.23 0.18
N GLY A 165 -1.68 12.96 1.24
CA GLY A 165 -2.00 14.39 1.19
C GLY A 165 -3.27 14.70 0.39
N GLY A 166 -4.27 13.83 0.44
CA GLY A 166 -5.57 14.01 -0.23
C GLY A 166 -5.56 13.72 -1.73
N ARG A 167 -4.41 13.35 -2.34
CA ARG A 167 -4.38 13.04 -3.77
C ARG A 167 -5.21 11.79 -4.11
N ARG A 168 -5.09 10.73 -3.30
CA ARG A 168 -5.90 9.50 -3.37
C ARG A 168 -6.23 8.94 -1.99
N TYR A 169 -5.65 9.50 -0.94
CA TYR A 169 -5.69 8.97 0.40
C TYR A 169 -5.34 10.07 1.42
N LEU A 170 -5.98 10.03 2.56
CA LEU A 170 -5.69 10.77 3.79
C LEU A 170 -5.94 9.87 4.99
N HIS A 171 -5.49 10.29 6.15
CA HIS A 171 -5.74 9.60 7.42
C HIS A 171 -6.55 10.51 8.36
N ILE A 172 -7.48 9.93 9.09
CA ILE A 172 -8.17 10.61 10.20
C ILE A 172 -7.90 9.78 11.43
N ASN A 173 -7.23 10.36 12.41
CA ASN A 173 -6.90 9.67 13.64
C ASN A 173 -8.10 9.56 14.60
N ALA A 174 -7.93 8.81 15.70
CA ALA A 174 -9.00 8.61 16.68
C ALA A 174 -9.50 9.91 17.35
N ASN A 175 -8.66 10.96 17.37
CA ASN A 175 -9.03 12.27 17.91
C ASN A 175 -9.78 13.15 16.89
N GLY A 176 -9.77 12.76 15.61
CA GLY A 176 -10.39 13.49 14.51
C GLY A 176 -9.42 14.40 13.75
N ASP A 177 -8.12 14.40 14.07
CA ASP A 177 -7.15 15.15 13.30
C ASP A 177 -7.00 14.54 11.91
N VAL A 178 -6.91 15.41 10.91
CA VAL A 178 -6.80 15.02 9.50
C VAL A 178 -5.34 15.10 9.08
N ASP A 179 -4.70 13.94 9.06
CA ASP A 179 -3.29 13.80 8.70
C ASP A 179 -3.13 13.50 7.19
N PRO A 180 -2.05 13.93 6.55
CA PRO A 180 -1.81 13.62 5.15
C PRO A 180 -1.58 12.12 4.90
N CYS A 181 -1.08 11.38 5.88
CA CYS A 181 -0.76 9.95 5.79
C CYS A 181 -0.81 9.30 7.17
N VAL A 182 -1.14 8.02 7.26
CA VAL A 182 -1.12 7.23 8.51
C VAL A 182 0.28 7.17 9.16
N PHE A 183 1.34 7.46 8.40
CA PHE A 183 2.72 7.50 8.90
C PHE A 183 3.22 8.94 9.17
N ILE A 184 2.43 9.96 8.90
CA ILE A 184 2.80 11.37 9.02
C ILE A 184 1.81 12.03 9.97
N HIS A 185 2.15 12.06 11.25
CA HIS A 185 1.30 12.52 12.34
C HIS A 185 1.45 14.04 12.55
N PHE A 186 1.15 14.83 11.50
CA PHE A 186 1.17 16.29 11.53
C PHE A 186 -0.07 16.86 10.85
N SER A 187 -0.81 17.73 11.52
CA SER A 187 -2.03 18.32 10.98
C SER A 187 -2.21 19.79 11.34
N ASN A 188 -3.08 20.45 10.57
CA ASN A 188 -3.63 21.79 10.84
C ASN A 188 -5.16 21.72 10.98
N ALA A 189 -5.80 20.56 10.87
CA ALA A 189 -7.24 20.43 10.76
C ALA A 189 -7.78 19.25 11.56
N ASN A 190 -8.97 19.43 12.15
CA ASN A 190 -9.70 18.37 12.83
C ASN A 190 -11.14 18.33 12.31
N ILE A 191 -11.66 17.14 11.98
CA ILE A 191 -13.01 16.95 11.42
C ILE A 191 -14.14 17.34 12.35
N LYS A 192 -13.88 17.56 13.64
CA LYS A 192 -14.85 18.08 14.62
C LYS A 192 -15.02 19.60 14.50
N GLU A 193 -14.08 20.27 13.85
CA GLU A 193 -13.98 21.74 13.78
C GLU A 193 -14.19 22.27 12.35
N CYS A 194 -13.95 21.43 11.33
CA CYS A 194 -14.09 21.82 9.93
C CYS A 194 -14.62 20.65 9.08
N THR A 195 -15.09 20.98 7.88
CA THR A 195 -15.48 19.97 6.89
C THR A 195 -14.26 19.27 6.29
N LEU A 196 -14.43 18.06 5.75
CA LEU A 196 -13.36 17.33 5.07
C LEU A 196 -12.79 18.15 3.89
N LEU A 197 -13.61 18.90 3.17
CA LEU A 197 -13.16 19.74 2.06
C LEU A 197 -12.27 20.91 2.53
N GLU A 198 -12.56 21.49 3.68
CA GLU A 198 -11.71 22.52 4.30
C GLU A 198 -10.41 21.90 4.80
N ALA A 199 -10.46 20.71 5.43
CA ALA A 199 -9.28 19.98 5.87
C ALA A 199 -8.33 19.69 4.70
N LEU A 200 -8.83 19.27 3.54
CA LEU A 200 -8.06 19.04 2.31
C LEU A 200 -7.38 20.32 1.75
N LYS A 201 -7.82 21.48 2.19
CA LYS A 201 -7.21 22.79 1.85
C LYS A 201 -6.31 23.35 2.96
N SER A 202 -6.12 22.60 4.03
CA SER A 202 -5.26 23.02 5.15
C SER A 202 -3.80 23.17 4.69
N PRO A 203 -2.99 23.98 5.39
CA PRO A 203 -1.62 24.30 4.96
C PRO A 203 -0.78 23.05 4.66
N ILE A 204 -0.81 22.01 5.50
CA ILE A 204 0.00 20.80 5.26
C ILE A 204 -0.45 20.05 3.99
N PHE A 205 -1.75 19.95 3.72
CA PHE A 205 -2.28 19.35 2.50
C PHE A 205 -1.88 20.15 1.25
N MET A 206 -1.87 21.47 1.35
CA MET A 206 -1.42 22.34 0.26
C MET A 206 0.08 22.22 -0.03
N GLU A 207 0.91 21.98 0.98
CA GLU A 207 2.33 21.65 0.78
C GLU A 207 2.48 20.30 0.05
N TYR A 208 1.67 19.28 0.39
CA TYR A 208 1.61 18.03 -0.36
C TYR A 208 1.20 18.24 -1.80
N HIS A 209 0.14 19.00 -2.04
CA HIS A 209 -0.36 19.29 -3.39
C HIS A 209 0.68 19.99 -4.27
N LYS A 210 1.42 20.96 -3.72
CA LYS A 210 2.48 21.69 -4.43
C LYS A 210 3.73 20.84 -4.69
N GLY A 211 4.07 19.93 -3.76
CA GLY A 211 5.31 19.16 -3.78
C GLY A 211 5.25 17.87 -4.59
N GLN A 212 4.07 17.33 -4.85
CA GLN A 212 3.94 16.04 -5.54
C GLN A 212 4.14 16.18 -7.06
N PRO A 213 4.79 15.19 -7.70
CA PRO A 213 5.52 14.09 -7.08
C PRO A 213 6.80 14.56 -6.41
N PHE A 214 7.06 14.12 -5.17
CA PHE A 214 8.22 14.54 -4.37
C PHE A 214 9.55 14.15 -4.97
N ASN A 215 9.57 13.16 -5.86
CA ASN A 215 10.76 12.73 -6.58
C ASN A 215 10.37 12.22 -7.99
N LYS A 216 11.25 12.44 -8.96
CA LYS A 216 11.10 11.89 -10.32
C LYS A 216 11.37 10.38 -10.35
N ASN A 217 12.21 9.90 -9.46
CA ASN A 217 12.43 8.48 -9.25
C ASN A 217 11.30 7.90 -8.38
N MET A 218 10.42 7.09 -8.98
CA MET A 218 9.25 6.52 -8.30
C MET A 218 9.58 5.40 -7.30
N LEU A 219 10.84 5.04 -7.13
CA LEU A 219 11.32 4.21 -6.02
C LEU A 219 11.69 5.06 -4.78
N ARG A 220 11.49 6.38 -4.87
CA ARG A 220 11.72 7.35 -3.80
C ARG A 220 10.51 8.28 -3.61
N PRO A 221 9.27 7.73 -3.47
CA PRO A 221 8.06 8.55 -3.51
C PRO A 221 7.74 9.26 -2.20
N CYS A 222 8.22 8.78 -1.05
CA CYS A 222 7.79 9.25 0.25
C CYS A 222 8.57 10.50 0.71
N PRO A 223 7.87 11.55 1.18
CA PRO A 223 8.55 12.74 1.71
C PRO A 223 9.22 12.50 3.07
N MET A 224 8.85 11.42 3.79
CA MET A 224 9.46 11.05 5.07
C MET A 224 10.63 10.07 4.86
N LEU A 225 10.36 8.90 4.27
CA LEU A 225 11.31 7.80 4.23
C LEU A 225 12.49 8.07 3.27
N GLU A 226 12.21 8.62 2.10
CA GLU A 226 13.23 8.79 1.05
C GLU A 226 13.63 10.24 0.79
N ASN A 227 12.86 11.20 1.31
CA ASN A 227 13.11 12.63 1.13
C ASN A 227 12.83 13.41 2.43
N PRO A 228 13.44 13.03 3.58
CA PRO A 228 13.08 13.56 4.91
C PRO A 228 13.21 15.06 5.03
N GLU A 229 14.15 15.66 4.31
CA GLU A 229 14.33 17.11 4.24
C GLU A 229 13.11 17.86 3.66
N LEU A 230 12.35 17.19 2.77
CA LEU A 230 11.10 17.77 2.25
C LEU A 230 10.02 17.80 3.32
N LEU A 231 9.87 16.73 4.11
CA LEU A 231 8.88 16.71 5.18
C LEU A 231 9.16 17.77 6.25
N ARG A 232 10.43 17.92 6.68
CA ARG A 232 10.81 18.98 7.63
C ARG A 232 10.31 20.35 7.16
N LYS A 233 10.67 20.70 5.91
CA LYS A 233 10.28 22.00 5.31
C LYS A 233 8.76 22.14 5.13
N MET A 234 8.06 21.07 4.79
CA MET A 234 6.60 21.11 4.63
C MET A 234 5.90 21.33 5.97
N VAL A 235 6.31 20.63 7.02
CA VAL A 235 5.75 20.81 8.37
C VAL A 235 6.05 22.21 8.91
N GLU A 236 7.28 22.70 8.74
CA GLU A 236 7.68 24.05 9.15
C GLU A 236 6.85 25.12 8.44
N ARG A 237 6.80 25.11 7.09
CA ARG A 237 6.03 26.08 6.30
C ARG A 237 4.54 26.04 6.56
N ALA A 238 4.01 24.85 6.79
CA ALA A 238 2.62 24.68 7.12
C ALA A 238 2.27 25.10 8.56
N GLY A 239 3.24 25.18 9.45
CA GLY A 239 3.00 25.34 10.88
C GLY A 239 2.16 24.19 11.45
N ALA A 240 2.27 22.99 10.87
CA ALA A 240 1.49 21.83 11.29
C ALA A 240 1.99 21.31 12.65
N LYS A 241 1.06 20.84 13.48
CA LYS A 241 1.36 20.34 14.81
C LYS A 241 1.35 18.81 14.81
N SER A 242 2.15 18.22 15.69
CA SER A 242 2.10 16.77 15.94
C SER A 242 0.70 16.35 16.43
N THR A 243 0.19 15.29 15.86
CA THR A 243 -1.11 14.68 16.21
C THR A 243 -0.94 13.39 17.01
N ASP A 244 0.28 13.04 17.39
CA ASP A 244 0.53 11.94 18.32
C ASP A 244 0.06 12.34 19.71
N LEU A 245 -0.97 11.64 20.19
CA LEU A 245 -1.68 12.01 21.42
C LEU A 245 -0.92 11.64 22.69
N GLN A 246 -0.08 10.61 22.63
CA GLN A 246 0.57 10.08 23.84
C GLN A 246 1.98 10.64 24.01
N SER A 247 2.71 10.79 22.92
CA SER A 247 4.09 11.22 22.93
C SER A 247 4.38 12.04 21.66
N PRO A 248 4.01 13.33 21.65
CA PRO A 248 4.20 14.18 20.46
C PRO A 248 5.63 14.13 19.94
N GLU A 249 5.78 13.73 18.68
CA GLU A 249 7.05 13.66 18.00
C GLU A 249 7.25 14.92 17.14
N THR A 250 8.47 15.48 17.10
CA THR A 250 8.81 16.57 16.20
C THR A 250 9.13 16.05 14.80
N ALA A 251 8.91 16.88 13.77
CA ALA A 251 9.30 16.53 12.40
C ALA A 251 10.80 16.28 12.28
N GLU A 252 11.63 17.03 13.04
CA GLU A 252 13.06 16.83 13.07
C GLU A 252 13.43 15.43 13.60
N HIS A 253 12.87 15.04 14.74
CA HIS A 253 13.14 13.73 15.32
C HIS A 253 12.65 12.57 14.42
N LEU A 254 11.43 12.67 13.87
CA LEU A 254 10.89 11.69 12.94
C LEU A 254 11.79 11.51 11.71
N CYS A 255 12.17 12.62 11.09
CA CYS A 255 12.98 12.63 9.88
C CYS A 255 14.41 12.17 10.12
N ALA A 256 15.00 12.50 11.27
CA ALA A 256 16.36 12.07 11.62
C ALA A 256 16.54 10.55 11.59
N LYS A 257 15.50 9.80 11.94
CA LYS A 257 15.50 8.32 11.85
C LYS A 257 15.55 7.80 10.41
N CYS A 258 15.18 8.64 9.44
CA CYS A 258 15.15 8.28 8.01
C CYS A 258 16.34 8.81 7.22
N ASP A 259 17.14 9.77 7.73
CA ASP A 259 18.18 10.45 6.99
C ASP A 259 19.22 9.48 6.41
N HIS A 260 19.79 8.62 7.25
CA HIS A 260 20.77 7.64 6.80
C HIS A 260 20.18 6.65 5.77
N TYR A 261 18.95 6.17 6.03
CA TYR A 261 18.25 5.30 5.10
C TYR A 261 18.04 5.96 3.74
N ALA A 262 17.58 7.20 3.72
CA ALA A 262 17.34 7.96 2.49
C ALA A 262 18.63 8.16 1.67
N GLU A 263 19.77 8.39 2.34
CA GLU A 263 21.07 8.54 1.71
C GLU A 263 21.57 7.25 1.06
N VAL A 264 21.56 6.14 1.80
CA VAL A 264 22.06 4.85 1.29
C VAL A 264 21.14 4.27 0.21
N TRP A 265 19.82 4.44 0.36
CA TRP A 265 18.85 4.00 -0.64
C TRP A 265 18.94 4.78 -1.94
N LYS A 266 19.27 6.06 -1.90
CA LYS A 266 19.29 6.95 -3.07
C LYS A 266 20.06 6.36 -4.25
N LYS A 267 21.31 5.94 -4.02
CA LYS A 267 22.18 5.42 -5.08
C LYS A 267 21.58 4.18 -5.73
N GLN A 268 21.19 3.21 -4.94
CA GLN A 268 20.63 1.95 -5.43
C GLN A 268 19.27 2.16 -6.10
N ALA A 269 18.43 3.05 -5.56
CA ALA A 269 17.17 3.41 -6.18
C ALA A 269 17.35 4.07 -7.56
N ASP A 270 18.36 4.93 -7.73
CA ASP A 270 18.61 5.62 -8.99
C ASP A 270 19.13 4.63 -10.05
N GLU A 271 19.99 3.69 -9.69
CA GLU A 271 20.45 2.60 -10.56
C GLU A 271 19.27 1.69 -10.96
N LEU A 272 18.53 1.15 -10.01
CA LEU A 272 17.39 0.26 -10.24
C LEU A 272 16.30 0.93 -11.08
N TRP A 273 16.01 2.20 -10.82
CA TRP A 273 15.04 2.97 -11.59
C TRP A 273 15.47 3.14 -13.04
N SER A 274 16.74 3.53 -13.27
CA SER A 274 17.30 3.68 -14.60
C SER A 274 17.21 2.39 -15.42
N GLU A 275 17.60 1.26 -14.83
CA GLU A 275 17.48 -0.06 -15.47
C GLU A 275 16.03 -0.44 -15.77
N SER A 276 15.11 -0.21 -14.83
CA SER A 276 13.68 -0.47 -15.03
C SER A 276 13.11 0.34 -16.19
N GLN A 277 13.44 1.63 -16.29
CA GLN A 277 12.99 2.48 -17.37
C GLN A 277 13.59 2.06 -18.72
N ALA A 278 14.88 1.67 -18.75
CA ALA A 278 15.52 1.15 -19.96
C ALA A 278 14.85 -0.15 -20.46
N LYS A 279 14.56 -1.09 -19.55
CA LYS A 279 13.84 -2.34 -19.87
C LYS A 279 12.43 -2.07 -20.43
N LYS A 280 11.71 -1.10 -19.87
CA LYS A 280 10.38 -0.70 -20.35
C LYS A 280 10.43 -0.05 -21.73
N ALA A 281 11.41 0.83 -21.96
CA ALA A 281 11.61 1.47 -23.25
C ALA A 281 11.94 0.45 -24.35
N ALA A 282 12.82 -0.50 -24.05
CA ALA A 282 13.17 -1.60 -24.97
C ALA A 282 11.95 -2.49 -25.30
N LYS A 283 11.14 -2.83 -24.29
CA LYS A 283 9.90 -3.61 -24.50
C LYS A 283 8.89 -2.85 -25.38
N LYS A 284 8.71 -1.54 -25.13
CA LYS A 284 7.82 -0.69 -25.93
C LYS A 284 8.29 -0.58 -27.38
N ALA A 285 9.60 -0.43 -27.62
CA ALA A 285 10.18 -0.38 -28.94
C ALA A 285 9.97 -1.71 -29.69
N LYS A 286 10.16 -2.85 -29.02
CA LYS A 286 9.93 -4.18 -29.61
C LYS A 286 8.46 -4.38 -30.01
N ILE A 287 7.50 -3.97 -29.16
CA ILE A 287 6.07 -4.07 -29.46
C ILE A 287 5.70 -3.17 -30.67
N ALA A 288 6.25 -1.96 -30.73
CA ALA A 288 6.02 -1.06 -31.86
C ALA A 288 6.56 -1.64 -33.17
N TYR A 289 7.74 -2.28 -33.16
CA TYR A 289 8.34 -2.93 -34.30
C TYR A 289 7.50 -4.13 -34.79
N THR A 290 7.08 -5.01 -33.91
CA THR A 290 6.21 -6.16 -34.24
C THR A 290 4.81 -5.75 -34.68
N GLY A 291 4.29 -4.63 -34.20
CA GLY A 291 3.01 -4.06 -34.66
C GLY A 291 3.05 -3.53 -36.08
N ILE A 292 4.19 -3.02 -36.53
CA ILE A 292 4.39 -2.56 -37.91
C ILE A 292 4.42 -3.77 -38.90
N GLU A 293 5.02 -4.88 -38.52
CA GLU A 293 5.04 -6.11 -39.35
C GLU A 293 3.64 -6.76 -39.41
N GLY A 294 2.84 -6.72 -38.34
CA GLY A 294 1.47 -7.25 -38.32
C GLY A 294 0.48 -6.47 -39.18
N THR A 295 0.63 -5.16 -39.33
CA THR A 295 -0.22 -4.32 -40.16
C THR A 295 0.09 -4.45 -41.67
N ALA A 296 1.31 -4.83 -42.03
CA ALA A 296 1.68 -5.09 -43.44
C ALA A 296 1.10 -6.41 -43.97
N SER A 297 0.72 -7.35 -43.11
CA SER A 297 0.12 -8.65 -43.52
C SER A 297 -1.42 -8.59 -43.64
N LEU A 298 -2.10 -7.66 -43.01
CA LEU A 298 -3.56 -7.56 -42.98
C LEU A 298 -4.16 -6.70 -44.12
N ALA A 299 -3.31 -6.08 -44.96
CA ALA A 299 -3.76 -5.24 -46.06
C ALA A 299 -4.07 -6.01 -47.38
N LYS A 300 -4.18 -7.34 -47.36
CA LYS A 300 -4.41 -8.17 -48.55
C LYS A 300 -5.67 -9.04 -48.56
N GLU A 301 -6.61 -8.84 -47.70
CA GLU A 301 -7.93 -9.47 -47.81
C GLU A 301 -9.04 -8.43 -47.83
N THR A 302 -9.41 -8.01 -49.04
CA THR A 302 -10.64 -7.26 -49.32
C THR A 302 -11.83 -8.19 -49.22
N VAL A 303 -12.70 -7.98 -48.24
CA VAL A 303 -14.02 -8.60 -48.21
C VAL A 303 -14.98 -7.75 -49.05
N PRO A 304 -15.79 -8.33 -49.93
CA PRO A 304 -16.74 -7.57 -50.76
C PRO A 304 -17.92 -7.10 -49.94
N ALA A 305 -18.38 -5.89 -50.26
CA ALA A 305 -19.56 -5.27 -49.67
C ALA A 305 -20.81 -6.13 -49.93
N ASN A 306 -21.61 -6.35 -48.90
CA ASN A 306 -22.98 -6.83 -49.04
C ASN A 306 -23.94 -5.78 -48.51
N GLU A 307 -24.81 -5.33 -49.40
CA GLU A 307 -25.86 -4.33 -49.19
C GLU A 307 -27.05 -4.90 -48.40
N ASN A 308 -27.66 -3.99 -47.63
CA ASN A 308 -29.06 -3.98 -47.22
C ASN A 308 -29.62 -5.09 -46.32
N GLN A 309 -29.99 -4.69 -45.11
CA GLN A 309 -31.42 -4.75 -44.73
C GLN A 309 -31.68 -3.92 -43.43
N ALA A 310 -32.57 -2.96 -43.62
CA ALA A 310 -33.19 -2.18 -42.53
C ALA A 310 -34.17 -3.06 -41.73
N PHE A 311 -34.17 -2.92 -40.42
CA PHE A 311 -35.34 -3.27 -39.59
C PHE A 311 -35.65 -2.13 -38.64
N THR A 312 -36.78 -1.49 -38.97
CA THR A 312 -37.60 -0.71 -38.04
C THR A 312 -38.32 -1.64 -37.06
N HIS A 313 -38.15 -1.43 -35.76
CA HIS A 313 -39.21 -1.29 -34.74
C HIS A 313 -38.58 -0.98 -33.40
#